data_43998f6110f257144e82f6bb0e38dc0d
#
_entry.id   43998f6110f257144e82f6bb0e38dc0d
#
_cell.length_a   1.000
_cell.length_b   1.000
_cell.length_c   1.000
_cell.angle_alpha   90.00
_cell.angle_beta   90.00
_cell.angle_gamma   90.00
#
_symmetry.space_group_name_H-M   'P 1'
#
loop_
_entity.id
_entity.type
_entity.pdbx_description
1 polymer ?
#
loop_
_entity_poly.entity_id
_entity_poly.type
_entity_poly.pdbx_seq_one_letter_code
_entity_poly.pdbx_strand_id
1 'polypeptide(L)'
;MSMPSASDHALFSIISNGLHGIAQEMGEKLVRSAYSTIIREARDCSTSLLDQDGRILAQAQFCPIHMNSFGKVFEAFAKRYDLSTIRPGEGLITNDPYSGGQHLNDFVLFTPIFYEGSLVAFSASIGHHIDVGGGAAGPNAGASDVYSEGLRIPLSRFDIERDLGDGLLEQFIRLNVRAPDQVMGDVYAQLAANRTGQQRFAEILEQFGRDNVLRAGADLQDYSERLAREGIAGMPDGVYEAEDFVDDNGFSDTPLLVAVRITISGDSVEVDFAGSSPQSKGIINSPLASTISAVYGAFAILLGGGQIPVNDGLYRPITRIDVPFGSFLNPSQPVAVRARNTPCHRIYNAIMRAMSDVAPDRVLASGHDTTNAIGMGHMGPDRYRVYMEVVGGGWGASSGADGADVVDGYVGNCSNVPVESLELDYPFMRIEEYALRRGSAGAGAYRGGMGVRRVYQILDDDVTFNCYSDRFKVRPWGLHGGAPGAPSRFFVERDGTCIDLPSKGNVALRRGDRLVIETAGGGGFGDPAQRDRDRLSKDEAEGVLASA
;
A
#
# COMPACT_ATOMS: atom_id res chain seq x y z
N MET A 1 -1.36 -27.23 32.35
CA MET A 1 -0.16 -26.64 31.75
C MET A 1 0.58 -25.85 32.85
N SER A 2 1.89 -26.13 33.08
CA SER A 2 2.70 -25.32 34.02
C SER A 2 2.85 -23.92 33.47
N MET A 3 2.76 -22.90 34.33
CA MET A 3 3.06 -21.52 33.94
C MET A 3 4.51 -21.43 33.39
N PRO A 4 4.73 -20.73 32.25
CA PRO A 4 6.09 -20.55 31.73
C PRO A 4 6.98 -19.88 32.78
N SER A 5 8.24 -20.25 32.83
CA SER A 5 9.20 -19.64 33.75
C SER A 5 9.55 -18.20 33.30
N ALA A 6 10.07 -17.38 34.20
CA ALA A 6 10.53 -16.03 33.83
C ALA A 6 11.61 -16.06 32.74
N SER A 7 12.42 -17.13 32.69
CA SER A 7 13.42 -17.35 31.63
C SER A 7 12.77 -17.64 30.26
N ASP A 8 11.64 -18.35 30.23
CA ASP A 8 10.91 -18.66 28.99
C ASP A 8 10.28 -17.38 28.41
N HIS A 9 9.73 -16.50 29.27
CA HIS A 9 9.19 -15.20 28.85
C HIS A 9 10.29 -14.27 28.30
N ALA A 10 11.46 -14.24 28.94
CA ALA A 10 12.58 -13.44 28.45
C ALA A 10 13.08 -13.95 27.10
N LEU A 11 13.25 -15.26 26.94
CA LEU A 11 13.67 -15.88 25.70
C LEU A 11 12.67 -15.61 24.56
N PHE A 12 11.37 -15.76 24.82
CA PHE A 12 10.30 -15.43 23.89
C PHE A 12 10.39 -13.97 23.41
N SER A 13 10.52 -13.02 24.34
CA SER A 13 10.61 -11.60 23.99
C SER A 13 11.84 -11.28 23.15
N ILE A 14 13.01 -11.88 23.46
CA ILE A 14 14.25 -11.67 22.71
C ILE A 14 14.11 -12.21 21.28
N ILE A 15 13.61 -13.42 21.11
CA ILE A 15 13.44 -14.03 19.78
C ILE A 15 12.39 -13.26 18.96
N SER A 16 11.25 -12.90 19.54
CA SER A 16 10.17 -12.17 18.86
C SER A 16 10.65 -10.81 18.36
N ASN A 17 11.35 -10.05 19.22
CA ASN A 17 11.96 -8.77 18.83
C ASN A 17 13.07 -8.97 17.77
N GLY A 18 13.83 -10.05 17.88
CA GLY A 18 14.84 -10.43 16.89
C GLY A 18 14.25 -10.68 15.52
N LEU A 19 13.16 -11.46 15.43
CA LEU A 19 12.45 -11.73 14.16
C LEU A 19 11.91 -10.44 13.54
N HIS A 20 11.31 -9.57 14.33
CA HIS A 20 10.86 -8.26 13.87
C HIS A 20 12.02 -7.39 13.39
N GLY A 21 13.11 -7.35 14.16
CA GLY A 21 14.33 -6.61 13.80
C GLY A 21 14.93 -7.09 12.47
N ILE A 22 14.94 -8.39 12.21
CA ILE A 22 15.39 -8.96 10.92
C ILE A 22 14.53 -8.45 9.76
N ALA A 23 13.19 -8.51 9.90
CA ALA A 23 12.30 -8.03 8.85
C ALA A 23 12.55 -6.54 8.56
N GLN A 24 12.75 -5.70 9.58
CA GLN A 24 13.10 -4.29 9.43
C GLN A 24 14.48 -4.09 8.74
N GLU A 25 15.50 -4.84 9.15
CA GLU A 25 16.82 -4.77 8.53
C GLU A 25 16.78 -5.15 7.04
N MET A 26 16.01 -6.17 6.67
CA MET A 26 15.75 -6.53 5.28
C MET A 26 15.16 -5.35 4.49
N GLY A 27 14.14 -4.69 5.03
CA GLY A 27 13.48 -3.55 4.39
C GLY A 27 14.42 -2.36 4.21
N GLU A 28 15.17 -1.98 5.25
CA GLU A 28 16.17 -0.93 5.16
C GLU A 28 17.29 -1.28 4.16
N LYS A 29 17.68 -2.55 4.06
CA LYS A 29 18.63 -3.02 3.06
C LYS A 29 18.07 -2.86 1.65
N LEU A 30 16.81 -3.22 1.42
CA LEU A 30 16.11 -3.04 0.15
C LEU A 30 16.11 -1.57 -0.27
N VAL A 31 15.60 -0.69 0.59
CA VAL A 31 15.52 0.76 0.34
C VAL A 31 16.89 1.36 0.00
N ARG A 32 17.93 1.04 0.78
CA ARG A 32 19.29 1.60 0.58
C ARG A 32 20.00 1.09 -0.65
N SER A 33 19.64 -0.09 -1.17
CA SER A 33 20.27 -0.69 -2.35
C SER A 33 19.44 -0.56 -3.62
N ALA A 34 18.21 -0.01 -3.54
CA ALA A 34 17.33 0.19 -4.67
C ALA A 34 17.83 1.27 -5.64
N TYR A 35 17.51 1.10 -6.90
CA TYR A 35 17.88 1.99 -8.00
C TYR A 35 16.78 2.98 -8.36
N SER A 36 15.52 2.56 -8.27
CA SER A 36 14.38 3.43 -8.58
C SER A 36 14.02 4.36 -7.41
N THR A 37 13.51 5.53 -7.74
CA THR A 37 13.04 6.51 -6.75
C THR A 37 11.82 6.02 -5.98
N ILE A 38 11.00 5.16 -6.58
CA ILE A 38 9.78 4.65 -5.93
C ILE A 38 10.12 3.71 -4.74
N ILE A 39 11.20 2.93 -4.81
CA ILE A 39 11.66 2.13 -3.67
C ILE A 39 12.65 2.92 -2.81
N ARG A 40 13.65 3.57 -3.41
CA ARG A 40 14.73 4.25 -2.70
C ARG A 40 14.25 5.45 -1.87
N GLU A 41 13.36 6.27 -2.42
CA GLU A 41 12.88 7.50 -1.79
C GLU A 41 11.46 7.33 -1.22
N ALA A 42 10.52 6.83 -2.03
CA ALA A 42 9.14 6.67 -1.59
C ALA A 42 8.91 5.44 -0.70
N ARG A 43 9.86 4.48 -0.65
CA ARG A 43 9.84 3.28 0.21
C ARG A 43 8.69 2.32 -0.10
N ASP A 44 8.24 2.29 -1.37
CA ASP A 44 7.16 1.39 -1.80
C ASP A 44 7.66 -0.06 -1.92
N CYS A 45 7.81 -0.69 -0.77
CA CYS A 45 8.27 -2.07 -0.64
C CYS A 45 7.78 -2.67 0.69
N SER A 46 8.00 -3.97 0.87
CA SER A 46 7.80 -4.67 2.15
C SER A 46 8.69 -5.91 2.22
N THR A 47 9.01 -6.34 3.43
CA THR A 47 9.80 -7.55 3.68
C THR A 47 9.17 -8.40 4.76
N SER A 48 9.40 -9.71 4.70
CA SER A 48 8.79 -10.66 5.62
C SER A 48 9.68 -11.89 5.86
N LEU A 49 9.51 -12.48 7.03
CA LEU A 49 9.95 -13.84 7.35
C LEU A 49 8.72 -14.73 7.48
N LEU A 50 8.77 -15.88 6.83
CA LEU A 50 7.71 -16.89 6.88
C LEU A 50 8.28 -18.21 7.40
N ASP A 51 7.48 -18.98 8.11
CA ASP A 51 7.84 -20.36 8.42
C ASP A 51 7.83 -21.26 7.15
N GLN A 52 8.21 -22.51 7.29
CA GLN A 52 8.24 -23.47 6.19
C GLN A 52 6.86 -23.73 5.54
N ASP A 53 5.78 -23.45 6.27
CA ASP A 53 4.39 -23.62 5.82
C ASP A 53 3.82 -22.32 5.22
N GLY A 54 4.60 -21.25 5.21
CA GLY A 54 4.23 -19.94 4.63
C GLY A 54 3.46 -19.02 5.57
N ARG A 55 3.44 -19.31 6.88
CA ARG A 55 2.84 -18.41 7.87
C ARG A 55 3.80 -17.29 8.18
N ILE A 56 3.28 -16.08 8.25
CA ILE A 56 4.09 -14.89 8.53
C ILE A 56 4.53 -14.89 9.99
N LEU A 57 5.84 -14.97 10.22
CA LEU A 57 6.46 -14.86 11.55
C LEU A 57 6.68 -13.40 11.94
N ALA A 58 7.18 -12.60 11.01
CA ALA A 58 7.41 -11.18 11.19
C ALA A 58 7.38 -10.46 9.84
N GLN A 59 6.94 -9.22 9.85
CA GLN A 59 6.85 -8.39 8.65
C GLN A 59 7.26 -6.95 8.95
N ALA A 60 8.02 -6.34 8.04
CA ALA A 60 8.26 -4.91 8.02
C ALA A 60 7.32 -4.26 7.00
N GLN A 61 6.42 -3.43 7.52
CA GLN A 61 5.36 -2.82 6.75
C GLN A 61 5.78 -1.42 6.33
N PHE A 62 6.59 -1.31 5.28
CA PHE A 62 6.80 -0.02 4.64
C PHE A 62 5.54 0.37 3.84
N CYS A 63 4.93 -0.58 3.12
CA CYS A 63 3.68 -0.40 2.39
C CYS A 63 2.61 -1.39 2.92
N PRO A 64 1.63 -0.96 3.74
CA PRO A 64 0.68 -1.85 4.41
C PRO A 64 -0.21 -2.67 3.49
N ILE A 65 -0.48 -2.22 2.27
CA ILE A 65 -1.29 -2.99 1.30
C ILE A 65 -0.68 -4.38 1.01
N HIS A 66 0.63 -4.56 1.21
CA HIS A 66 1.32 -5.82 0.96
C HIS A 66 1.07 -6.90 2.05
N MET A 67 0.44 -6.56 3.18
CA MET A 67 0.32 -7.44 4.35
C MET A 67 -0.15 -8.87 4.04
N ASN A 68 -1.21 -9.03 3.26
CA ASN A 68 -1.77 -10.34 2.95
C ASN A 68 -1.10 -11.03 1.77
N SER A 69 -0.33 -10.30 0.94
CA SER A 69 0.20 -10.87 -0.31
C SER A 69 1.25 -11.94 -0.09
N PHE A 70 2.10 -11.82 0.92
CA PHE A 70 3.11 -12.85 1.18
C PHE A 70 2.48 -14.22 1.40
N GLY A 71 1.49 -14.31 2.31
CA GLY A 71 0.81 -15.57 2.59
C GLY A 71 0.01 -16.09 1.39
N LYS A 72 -0.73 -15.22 0.69
CA LYS A 72 -1.56 -15.64 -0.46
C LYS A 72 -0.74 -16.07 -1.68
N VAL A 73 0.35 -15.38 -1.98
CA VAL A 73 1.27 -15.78 -3.05
C VAL A 73 1.98 -17.08 -2.68
N PHE A 74 2.42 -17.21 -1.41
CA PHE A 74 3.03 -18.46 -0.95
C PHE A 74 2.07 -19.66 -1.06
N GLU A 75 0.82 -19.48 -0.66
CA GLU A 75 -0.24 -20.51 -0.83
C GLU A 75 -0.41 -20.91 -2.30
N ALA A 76 -0.37 -19.95 -3.22
CA ALA A 76 -0.44 -20.24 -4.66
C ALA A 76 0.79 -21.02 -5.16
N PHE A 77 1.99 -20.69 -4.67
CA PHE A 77 3.20 -21.47 -4.97
C PHE A 77 3.12 -22.89 -4.41
N ALA A 78 2.67 -23.08 -3.17
CA ALA A 78 2.52 -24.38 -2.54
C ALA A 78 1.50 -25.29 -3.26
N LYS A 79 0.46 -24.69 -3.86
CA LYS A 79 -0.49 -25.44 -4.71
C LYS A 79 0.10 -25.87 -6.04
N ARG A 80 1.08 -25.09 -6.58
CA ARG A 80 1.70 -25.35 -7.88
C ARG A 80 2.93 -26.25 -7.81
N TYR A 81 3.71 -26.11 -6.76
CA TYR A 81 5.01 -26.79 -6.59
C TYR A 81 5.05 -27.53 -5.25
N ASP A 82 5.73 -28.68 -5.24
CA ASP A 82 6.17 -29.28 -3.98
C ASP A 82 7.37 -28.48 -3.44
N LEU A 83 7.11 -27.59 -2.51
CA LEU A 83 8.13 -26.69 -1.94
C LEU A 83 9.16 -27.43 -1.08
N SER A 84 8.90 -28.70 -0.65
CA SER A 84 9.90 -29.51 0.02
C SER A 84 11.09 -29.87 -0.89
N THR A 85 10.92 -29.74 -2.21
CA THR A 85 11.93 -30.00 -3.23
C THR A 85 12.77 -28.77 -3.60
N ILE A 86 12.50 -27.61 -3.00
CA ILE A 86 13.28 -26.39 -3.27
C ILE A 86 14.71 -26.55 -2.77
N ARG A 87 15.67 -25.98 -3.45
CA ARG A 87 17.11 -26.14 -3.17
C ARG A 87 17.74 -24.80 -2.77
N PRO A 88 18.85 -24.84 -2.03
CA PRO A 88 19.70 -23.64 -1.87
C PRO A 88 20.08 -23.05 -3.23
N GLY A 89 20.03 -21.72 -3.37
CA GLY A 89 20.31 -21.01 -4.63
C GLY A 89 19.07 -20.84 -5.53
N GLU A 90 17.95 -21.50 -5.23
CA GLU A 90 16.69 -21.26 -5.93
C GLU A 90 15.85 -20.18 -5.23
N GLY A 91 14.94 -19.58 -5.98
CA GLY A 91 13.94 -18.63 -5.51
C GLY A 91 12.60 -18.83 -6.18
N LEU A 92 11.59 -18.14 -5.64
CA LEU A 92 10.25 -18.06 -6.22
C LEU A 92 9.96 -16.61 -6.57
N ILE A 93 9.41 -16.35 -7.76
CA ILE A 93 9.05 -15.02 -8.22
C ILE A 93 7.69 -15.01 -8.92
N THR A 94 6.91 -13.98 -8.68
CA THR A 94 5.70 -13.64 -9.44
C THR A 94 5.33 -12.18 -9.26
N ASN A 95 4.56 -11.64 -10.20
CA ASN A 95 3.83 -10.39 -10.01
C ASN A 95 2.36 -10.53 -10.43
N ASP A 96 1.87 -11.77 -10.55
CA ASP A 96 0.53 -12.04 -11.05
C ASP A 96 -0.56 -11.70 -10.02
N PRO A 97 -1.42 -10.68 -10.27
CA PRO A 97 -2.47 -10.26 -9.34
C PRO A 97 -3.55 -11.33 -9.15
N TYR A 98 -3.72 -12.23 -10.10
CA TYR A 98 -4.69 -13.32 -10.01
C TYR A 98 -4.16 -14.60 -9.36
N SER A 99 -2.90 -14.57 -8.93
CA SER A 99 -2.24 -15.63 -8.16
C SER A 99 -1.86 -15.18 -6.74
N GLY A 100 -2.63 -14.27 -6.14
CA GLY A 100 -2.40 -13.75 -4.79
C GLY A 100 -1.53 -12.50 -4.74
N GLY A 101 -1.00 -12.03 -5.87
CA GLY A 101 -0.29 -10.76 -6.00
C GLY A 101 -1.22 -9.55 -5.93
N GLN A 102 -0.64 -8.36 -6.02
CA GLN A 102 -1.36 -7.10 -5.90
C GLN A 102 -1.64 -6.47 -7.28
N HIS A 103 -0.62 -6.01 -7.97
CA HIS A 103 -0.63 -5.56 -9.36
C HIS A 103 0.73 -5.85 -10.01
N LEU A 104 0.82 -5.66 -11.33
CA LEU A 104 2.01 -6.10 -12.05
C LEU A 104 3.31 -5.42 -11.62
N ASN A 105 3.26 -4.23 -11.03
CA ASN A 105 4.46 -3.55 -10.53
C ASN A 105 5.07 -4.22 -9.30
N ASP A 106 4.28 -4.96 -8.52
CA ASP A 106 4.73 -5.58 -7.28
C ASP A 106 5.36 -6.94 -7.58
N PHE A 107 6.70 -6.98 -7.69
CA PHE A 107 7.40 -8.26 -7.77
C PHE A 107 7.55 -8.87 -6.39
N VAL A 108 7.00 -10.06 -6.22
CA VAL A 108 7.07 -10.83 -4.97
C VAL A 108 8.14 -11.89 -5.12
N LEU A 109 9.17 -11.83 -4.28
CA LEU A 109 10.29 -12.77 -4.25
C LEU A 109 10.35 -13.51 -2.92
N PHE A 110 10.52 -14.84 -2.98
CA PHE A 110 10.84 -15.67 -1.82
C PHE A 110 12.16 -16.39 -2.05
N THR A 111 12.97 -16.46 -1.01
CA THR A 111 14.19 -17.27 -0.97
C THR A 111 14.15 -18.21 0.24
N PRO A 112 14.45 -19.50 0.07
CA PRO A 112 14.38 -20.48 1.16
C PRO A 112 15.52 -20.29 2.15
N ILE A 113 15.24 -20.50 3.42
CA ILE A 113 16.22 -20.52 4.51
C ILE A 113 16.48 -21.96 4.91
N PHE A 114 17.73 -22.39 4.74
CA PHE A 114 18.17 -23.72 5.15
C PHE A 114 19.04 -23.62 6.41
N TYR A 115 18.83 -24.53 7.33
CA TYR A 115 19.64 -24.73 8.52
C TYR A 115 19.94 -26.21 8.71
N GLU A 116 21.22 -26.57 8.86
CA GLU A 116 21.67 -27.98 8.97
C GLU A 116 21.11 -28.89 7.84
N GLY A 117 21.05 -28.35 6.62
CA GLY A 117 20.56 -29.07 5.44
C GLY A 117 19.03 -29.21 5.33
N SER A 118 18.27 -28.70 6.28
CA SER A 118 16.82 -28.72 6.27
C SER A 118 16.23 -27.34 5.94
N LEU A 119 15.16 -27.30 5.14
CA LEU A 119 14.35 -26.09 4.96
C LEU A 119 13.64 -25.74 6.27
N VAL A 120 13.81 -24.52 6.76
CA VAL A 120 13.24 -24.08 8.05
C VAL A 120 12.32 -22.87 7.94
N ALA A 121 12.54 -22.01 6.92
CA ALA A 121 11.79 -20.78 6.75
C ALA A 121 11.99 -20.22 5.32
N PHE A 122 11.33 -19.10 5.05
CA PHE A 122 11.55 -18.27 3.85
C PHE A 122 11.77 -16.81 4.26
N SER A 123 12.68 -16.12 3.59
CA SER A 123 12.72 -14.68 3.55
C SER A 123 12.06 -14.18 2.28
N ALA A 124 11.29 -13.11 2.39
CA ALA A 124 10.49 -12.61 1.29
C ALA A 124 10.55 -11.09 1.18
N SER A 125 10.41 -10.59 -0.04
CA SER A 125 10.30 -9.17 -0.33
C SER A 125 9.27 -8.89 -1.42
N ILE A 126 8.60 -7.76 -1.30
CA ILE A 126 7.81 -7.13 -2.36
C ILE A 126 8.44 -5.78 -2.66
N GLY A 127 8.66 -5.49 -3.94
CA GLY A 127 9.11 -4.18 -4.40
C GLY A 127 8.24 -3.69 -5.53
N HIS A 128 7.78 -2.44 -5.44
CA HIS A 128 7.06 -1.78 -6.53
C HIS A 128 8.06 -1.30 -7.59
N HIS A 129 8.09 -1.97 -8.74
CA HIS A 129 8.98 -1.62 -9.83
C HIS A 129 8.47 -0.40 -10.62
N ILE A 130 9.40 0.51 -10.96
CA ILE A 130 9.11 1.79 -11.62
C ILE A 130 8.43 1.62 -12.98
N ASP A 131 8.73 0.54 -13.69
CA ASP A 131 8.17 0.22 -14.99
C ASP A 131 8.06 -1.29 -15.20
N VAL A 132 6.96 -1.73 -15.76
CA VAL A 132 6.72 -3.13 -16.15
C VAL A 132 6.28 -3.24 -17.62
N GLY A 133 6.56 -2.22 -18.42
CA GLY A 133 6.15 -2.15 -19.82
C GLY A 133 4.68 -1.74 -19.96
N GLY A 134 3.95 -2.39 -20.86
CA GLY A 134 2.56 -2.07 -21.15
C GLY A 134 2.36 -0.83 -22.03
N GLY A 135 1.12 -0.31 -22.06
CA GLY A 135 0.69 0.73 -23.00
C GLY A 135 1.24 2.12 -22.74
N ALA A 136 1.65 2.45 -21.49
CA ALA A 136 2.24 3.73 -21.13
C ALA A 136 3.24 3.58 -19.97
N ALA A 137 4.15 4.53 -19.84
CA ALA A 137 5.07 4.63 -18.70
C ALA A 137 4.31 5.08 -17.44
N GLY A 138 4.73 4.59 -16.27
CA GLY A 138 4.10 4.96 -15.00
C GLY A 138 2.69 4.38 -14.80
N PRO A 139 1.71 5.14 -14.29
CA PRO A 139 0.38 4.66 -13.89
C PRO A 139 -0.47 3.98 -14.96
N ASN A 140 -0.28 4.29 -16.24
CA ASN A 140 -1.03 3.71 -17.39
C ASN A 140 -2.55 3.69 -17.20
N ALA A 141 -3.16 4.85 -16.94
CA ALA A 141 -4.58 4.98 -16.65
C ALA A 141 -5.53 4.54 -17.79
N GLY A 142 -5.01 4.39 -19.00
CA GLY A 142 -5.78 3.95 -20.17
C GLY A 142 -5.91 2.43 -20.33
N ALA A 143 -5.31 1.63 -19.47
CA ALA A 143 -5.39 0.17 -19.56
C ALA A 143 -6.82 -0.33 -19.29
N SER A 144 -7.33 -1.23 -20.14
CA SER A 144 -8.67 -1.84 -20.01
C SER A 144 -8.62 -3.29 -19.53
N ASP A 145 -7.46 -3.90 -19.59
CA ASP A 145 -7.19 -5.30 -19.24
C ASP A 145 -5.76 -5.46 -18.73
N VAL A 146 -5.50 -6.57 -18.03
CA VAL A 146 -4.19 -6.85 -17.41
C VAL A 146 -3.06 -6.99 -18.45
N TYR A 147 -3.35 -7.37 -19.68
CA TYR A 147 -2.33 -7.52 -20.73
C TYR A 147 -1.77 -6.17 -21.16
N SER A 148 -2.60 -5.13 -21.17
CA SER A 148 -2.18 -3.76 -21.47
C SER A 148 -1.47 -3.07 -20.31
N GLU A 149 -1.51 -3.63 -19.09
CA GLU A 149 -0.79 -3.10 -17.94
C GLU A 149 0.71 -3.41 -17.94
N GLY A 150 1.14 -4.49 -18.60
CA GLY A 150 2.55 -4.79 -18.75
C GLY A 150 2.94 -6.26 -18.58
N LEU A 151 4.22 -6.47 -18.28
CA LEU A 151 4.83 -7.77 -18.07
C LEU A 151 4.18 -8.50 -16.89
N ARG A 152 3.66 -9.72 -17.17
CA ARG A 152 3.10 -10.61 -16.16
C ARG A 152 3.99 -11.84 -16.01
N ILE A 153 4.61 -11.99 -14.85
CA ILE A 153 5.46 -13.11 -14.46
C ILE A 153 4.58 -14.13 -13.74
N PRO A 154 4.39 -15.33 -14.30
CA PRO A 154 3.61 -16.38 -13.64
C PRO A 154 4.33 -16.86 -12.36
N LEU A 155 3.64 -17.67 -11.55
CA LEU A 155 4.29 -18.38 -10.44
C LEU A 155 5.50 -19.17 -10.96
N SER A 156 6.72 -18.67 -10.72
CA SER A 156 7.95 -19.22 -11.28
C SER A 156 8.95 -19.59 -10.18
N ARG A 157 9.47 -20.81 -10.26
CA ARG A 157 10.67 -21.24 -9.53
C ARG A 157 11.87 -21.01 -10.44
N PHE A 158 12.91 -20.38 -9.96
CA PHE A 158 14.08 -20.01 -10.74
C PHE A 158 15.37 -20.27 -9.95
N ASP A 159 16.45 -20.50 -10.65
CA ASP A 159 17.80 -20.59 -10.10
C ASP A 159 18.47 -19.22 -10.22
N ILE A 160 18.96 -18.68 -9.09
CA ILE A 160 19.46 -17.31 -9.01
C ILE A 160 20.68 -17.09 -9.90
N GLU A 161 21.62 -18.06 -9.96
CA GLU A 161 22.83 -17.93 -10.77
C GLU A 161 22.57 -18.16 -12.26
N ARG A 162 21.75 -19.14 -12.59
CA ARG A 162 21.47 -19.51 -13.99
C ARG A 162 20.52 -18.54 -14.68
N ASP A 163 19.47 -18.10 -13.99
CA ASP A 163 18.34 -17.39 -14.61
C ASP A 163 18.47 -15.87 -14.53
N LEU A 164 19.38 -15.35 -13.67
CA LEU A 164 19.82 -13.95 -13.61
C LEU A 164 21.28 -13.83 -14.10
N GLY A 165 21.84 -12.64 -14.11
CA GLY A 165 23.20 -12.40 -14.60
C GLY A 165 23.37 -12.79 -16.08
N ASP A 166 22.53 -12.21 -16.97
CA ASP A 166 22.36 -12.54 -18.38
C ASP A 166 21.55 -13.83 -18.65
N GLY A 167 20.97 -14.44 -17.62
CA GLY A 167 20.08 -15.59 -17.76
C GLY A 167 18.71 -15.23 -18.35
N LEU A 168 17.91 -16.26 -18.62
CA LEU A 168 16.64 -16.10 -19.35
C LEU A 168 15.65 -15.16 -18.66
N LEU A 169 15.52 -15.24 -17.33
CA LEU A 169 14.58 -14.41 -16.58
C LEU A 169 14.99 -12.93 -16.66
N GLU A 170 16.26 -12.62 -16.49
CA GLU A 170 16.76 -11.26 -16.62
C GLU A 170 16.56 -10.69 -18.01
N GLN A 171 16.92 -11.44 -19.05
CA GLN A 171 16.73 -11.00 -20.44
C GLN A 171 15.25 -10.77 -20.75
N PHE A 172 14.37 -11.65 -20.25
CA PHE A 172 12.93 -11.50 -20.43
C PHE A 172 12.39 -10.23 -19.77
N ILE A 173 12.83 -9.90 -18.55
CA ILE A 173 12.45 -8.65 -17.88
C ILE A 173 13.00 -7.45 -18.65
N ARG A 174 14.31 -7.43 -18.95
CA ARG A 174 14.97 -6.30 -19.62
C ARG A 174 14.35 -5.92 -20.96
N LEU A 175 13.92 -6.90 -21.74
CA LEU A 175 13.34 -6.68 -23.08
C LEU A 175 11.89 -6.15 -23.02
N ASN A 176 11.23 -6.26 -21.87
CA ASN A 176 9.81 -5.90 -21.74
C ASN A 176 9.58 -4.61 -20.94
N VAL A 177 10.64 -3.96 -20.42
CA VAL A 177 10.52 -2.74 -19.61
C VAL A 177 11.29 -1.57 -20.24
N ARG A 178 10.88 -0.32 -19.97
CA ARG A 178 11.50 0.90 -20.52
C ARG A 178 12.74 1.34 -19.74
N ALA A 179 12.83 0.93 -18.47
CA ALA A 179 13.91 1.31 -17.55
C ALA A 179 14.64 0.03 -17.01
N PRO A 180 15.27 -0.78 -17.89
CA PRO A 180 15.77 -2.11 -17.54
C PRO A 180 16.81 -2.12 -16.42
N ASP A 181 17.69 -1.10 -16.36
CA ASP A 181 18.72 -1.04 -15.33
C ASP A 181 18.15 -0.71 -13.95
N GLN A 182 17.11 0.14 -13.88
CA GLN A 182 16.44 0.43 -12.62
C GLN A 182 15.63 -0.79 -12.14
N VAL A 183 14.86 -1.42 -13.03
CA VAL A 183 14.06 -2.61 -12.70
C VAL A 183 14.95 -3.76 -12.23
N MET A 184 16.01 -4.08 -12.96
CA MET A 184 16.92 -5.17 -12.55
C MET A 184 17.74 -4.80 -11.31
N GLY A 185 18.16 -3.54 -11.17
CA GLY A 185 18.79 -3.05 -9.95
C GLY A 185 17.90 -3.28 -8.71
N ASP A 186 16.59 -3.01 -8.83
CA ASP A 186 15.62 -3.25 -7.76
C ASP A 186 15.38 -4.76 -7.50
N VAL A 187 15.38 -5.61 -8.54
CA VAL A 187 15.33 -7.08 -8.36
C VAL A 187 16.54 -7.58 -7.57
N TYR A 188 17.74 -7.09 -7.88
CA TYR A 188 18.95 -7.43 -7.13
C TYR A 188 18.93 -6.87 -5.71
N ALA A 189 18.32 -5.70 -5.49
CA ALA A 189 18.13 -5.14 -4.15
C ALA A 189 17.17 -6.01 -3.31
N GLN A 190 16.09 -6.54 -3.91
CA GLN A 190 15.20 -7.50 -3.24
C GLN A 190 15.94 -8.79 -2.86
N LEU A 191 16.75 -9.35 -3.76
CA LEU A 191 17.57 -10.53 -3.46
C LEU A 191 18.60 -10.27 -2.35
N ALA A 192 19.21 -9.08 -2.33
CA ALA A 192 20.14 -8.69 -1.28
C ALA A 192 19.43 -8.56 0.09
N ALA A 193 18.22 -8.00 0.11
CA ALA A 193 17.39 -7.95 1.32
C ALA A 193 17.02 -9.35 1.81
N ASN A 194 16.58 -10.23 0.91
CA ASN A 194 16.26 -11.61 1.26
C ASN A 194 17.48 -12.38 1.78
N ARG A 195 18.67 -12.16 1.20
CA ARG A 195 19.93 -12.74 1.71
C ARG A 195 20.25 -12.26 3.11
N THR A 196 19.99 -10.98 3.43
CA THR A 196 20.11 -10.47 4.81
C THR A 196 19.18 -11.24 5.74
N GLY A 197 17.93 -11.46 5.35
CA GLY A 197 16.97 -12.28 6.11
C GLY A 197 17.48 -13.70 6.37
N GLN A 198 18.01 -14.37 5.33
CA GLN A 198 18.59 -15.72 5.45
C GLN A 198 19.74 -15.75 6.48
N GLN A 199 20.68 -14.80 6.39
CA GLN A 199 21.86 -14.75 7.27
C GLN A 199 21.46 -14.47 8.72
N ARG A 200 20.64 -13.45 8.96
CA ARG A 200 20.21 -13.05 10.30
C ARG A 200 19.32 -14.11 10.97
N PHE A 201 18.47 -14.78 10.19
CA PHE A 201 17.66 -15.88 10.72
C PHE A 201 18.53 -17.07 11.14
N ALA A 202 19.58 -17.41 10.35
CA ALA A 202 20.53 -18.44 10.71
C ALA A 202 21.29 -18.09 12.01
N GLU A 203 21.71 -16.83 12.20
CA GLU A 203 22.35 -16.37 13.44
C GLU A 203 21.45 -16.55 14.67
N ILE A 204 20.14 -16.26 14.55
CA ILE A 204 19.18 -16.51 15.66
C ILE A 204 19.04 -18.01 15.94
N LEU A 205 19.01 -18.86 14.90
CA LEU A 205 18.96 -20.31 15.06
C LEU A 205 20.21 -20.85 15.77
N GLU A 206 21.39 -20.35 15.41
CA GLU A 206 22.67 -20.73 16.06
C GLU A 206 22.70 -20.29 17.53
N GLN A 207 22.22 -19.09 17.83
CA GLN A 207 22.27 -18.51 19.17
C GLN A 207 21.27 -19.16 20.14
N PHE A 208 20.05 -19.44 19.70
CA PHE A 208 18.95 -19.86 20.57
C PHE A 208 18.50 -21.30 20.36
N GLY A 209 19.01 -21.96 19.33
CA GLY A 209 18.59 -23.30 18.92
C GLY A 209 17.30 -23.33 18.11
N ARG A 210 17.26 -24.23 17.12
CA ARG A 210 16.16 -24.36 16.17
C ARG A 210 14.78 -24.47 16.83
N ASP A 211 14.66 -25.39 17.80
CA ASP A 211 13.35 -25.69 18.42
C ASP A 211 12.80 -24.51 19.22
N ASN A 212 13.66 -23.73 19.86
CA ASN A 212 13.26 -22.54 20.59
C ASN A 212 12.78 -21.43 19.66
N VAL A 213 13.47 -21.23 18.53
CA VAL A 213 13.12 -20.19 17.56
C VAL A 213 11.79 -20.51 16.88
N LEU A 214 11.60 -21.76 16.40
CA LEU A 214 10.35 -22.17 15.75
C LEU A 214 9.16 -22.15 16.72
N ARG A 215 9.38 -22.55 17.98
CA ARG A 215 8.35 -22.45 19.01
C ARG A 215 8.00 -20.99 19.32
N ALA A 216 8.98 -20.13 19.50
CA ALA A 216 8.73 -18.70 19.74
C ALA A 216 7.96 -18.04 18.59
N GLY A 217 8.21 -18.45 17.33
CA GLY A 217 7.44 -17.99 16.17
C GLY A 217 5.96 -18.40 16.25
N ALA A 218 5.66 -19.65 16.64
CA ALA A 218 4.29 -20.11 16.84
C ALA A 218 3.62 -19.40 18.02
N ASP A 219 4.32 -19.29 19.16
CA ASP A 219 3.82 -18.61 20.36
C ASP A 219 3.53 -17.13 20.09
N LEU A 220 4.30 -16.49 19.20
CA LEU A 220 4.08 -15.09 18.77
C LEU A 220 2.77 -14.92 18.01
N GLN A 221 2.44 -15.86 17.14
CA GLN A 221 1.15 -15.84 16.43
C GLN A 221 -0.02 -16.03 17.41
N ASP A 222 0.09 -16.98 18.34
CA ASP A 222 -0.94 -17.23 19.36
C ASP A 222 -1.09 -16.04 20.33
N TYR A 223 0.02 -15.35 20.63
CA TYR A 223 0.01 -14.11 21.40
C TYR A 223 -0.74 -12.98 20.68
N SER A 224 -0.47 -12.78 19.40
CA SER A 224 -1.16 -11.76 18.59
C SER A 224 -2.64 -12.07 18.43
N GLU A 225 -3.02 -13.34 18.23
CA GLU A 225 -4.42 -13.78 18.17
C GLU A 225 -5.17 -13.48 19.47
N ARG A 226 -4.57 -13.80 20.61
CA ARG A 226 -5.18 -13.55 21.91
C ARG A 226 -5.45 -12.05 22.12
N LEU A 227 -4.47 -11.20 21.85
CA LEU A 227 -4.65 -9.74 21.98
C LEU A 227 -5.73 -9.20 21.02
N ALA A 228 -5.78 -9.73 19.79
CA ALA A 228 -6.80 -9.35 18.82
C ALA A 228 -8.20 -9.77 19.29
N ARG A 229 -8.37 -10.99 19.82
CA ARG A 229 -9.65 -11.46 20.40
C ARG A 229 -10.06 -10.62 21.61
N GLU A 230 -9.13 -10.30 22.50
CA GLU A 230 -9.39 -9.40 23.65
C GLU A 230 -9.86 -8.02 23.17
N GLY A 231 -9.24 -7.48 22.11
CA GLY A 231 -9.63 -6.19 21.51
C GLY A 231 -11.03 -6.21 20.88
N ILE A 232 -11.41 -7.33 20.22
CA ILE A 232 -12.75 -7.51 19.63
C ILE A 232 -13.80 -7.73 20.72
N ALA A 233 -13.53 -8.56 21.71
CA ALA A 233 -14.44 -8.82 22.84
C ALA A 233 -14.78 -7.56 23.67
N GLY A 234 -13.96 -6.51 23.56
CA GLY A 234 -14.23 -5.20 24.13
C GLY A 234 -15.22 -4.36 23.33
N MET A 235 -15.67 -4.81 22.16
CA MET A 235 -16.66 -4.13 21.32
C MET A 235 -18.03 -4.80 21.47
N PRO A 236 -19.15 -4.04 21.37
CA PRO A 236 -20.49 -4.63 21.42
C PRO A 236 -20.73 -5.62 20.27
N ASP A 237 -21.43 -6.73 20.57
CA ASP A 237 -21.95 -7.62 19.53
C ASP A 237 -22.98 -6.89 18.68
N GLY A 238 -22.98 -7.15 17.37
CA GLY A 238 -23.93 -6.50 16.47
C GLY A 238 -23.54 -6.60 15.01
N VAL A 239 -24.37 -5.96 14.18
CA VAL A 239 -24.17 -5.81 12.74
C VAL A 239 -24.04 -4.31 12.43
N TYR A 240 -22.96 -3.95 11.78
CA TYR A 240 -22.59 -2.57 11.48
C TYR A 240 -22.37 -2.41 9.98
N GLU A 241 -23.02 -1.44 9.38
CA GLU A 241 -23.04 -1.25 7.92
C GLU A 241 -22.63 0.17 7.56
N ALA A 242 -21.88 0.30 6.46
CA ALA A 242 -21.57 1.60 5.88
C ALA A 242 -21.21 1.47 4.41
N GLU A 243 -21.12 2.62 3.76
CA GLU A 243 -20.80 2.76 2.33
C GLU A 243 -19.77 3.87 2.13
N ASP A 244 -18.92 3.70 1.12
CA ASP A 244 -18.10 4.77 0.53
C ASP A 244 -18.01 4.58 -0.99
N PHE A 245 -17.52 5.59 -1.71
CA PHE A 245 -17.58 5.62 -3.17
C PHE A 245 -16.22 5.99 -3.76
N VAL A 246 -15.85 5.30 -4.85
CA VAL A 246 -14.84 5.75 -5.80
C VAL A 246 -15.51 6.68 -6.81
N ASP A 247 -14.89 7.80 -7.15
CA ASP A 247 -15.47 8.85 -8.01
C ASP A 247 -15.93 8.35 -9.37
N ASP A 248 -15.12 7.52 -10.01
CA ASP A 248 -15.31 7.01 -11.37
C ASP A 248 -14.28 5.92 -11.71
N ASN A 249 -14.43 5.28 -12.88
CA ASN A 249 -13.48 4.27 -13.39
C ASN A 249 -12.51 4.79 -14.46
N GLY A 250 -12.50 6.09 -14.75
CA GLY A 250 -11.72 6.71 -15.83
C GLY A 250 -12.32 6.57 -17.23
N PHE A 251 -13.40 5.79 -17.42
CA PHE A 251 -14.11 5.61 -18.69
C PHE A 251 -15.58 6.08 -18.65
N SER A 252 -16.15 6.18 -17.47
CA SER A 252 -17.48 6.72 -17.22
C SER A 252 -17.49 7.50 -15.91
N ASP A 253 -18.39 8.48 -15.79
CA ASP A 253 -18.56 9.32 -14.59
C ASP A 253 -19.40 8.65 -13.48
N THR A 254 -19.69 7.36 -13.60
CA THR A 254 -20.50 6.62 -12.63
C THR A 254 -19.67 6.25 -11.42
N PRO A 255 -20.04 6.68 -10.21
CA PRO A 255 -19.37 6.26 -8.98
C PRO A 255 -19.48 4.75 -8.75
N LEU A 256 -18.43 4.15 -8.16
CA LEU A 256 -18.44 2.74 -7.76
C LEU A 256 -18.61 2.65 -6.25
N LEU A 257 -19.62 1.89 -5.84
CA LEU A 257 -19.99 1.67 -4.45
C LEU A 257 -19.12 0.58 -3.80
N VAL A 258 -18.55 0.89 -2.65
CA VAL A 258 -18.07 -0.07 -1.66
C VAL A 258 -19.09 -0.13 -0.53
N ALA A 259 -19.82 -1.24 -0.43
CA ALA A 259 -20.70 -1.54 0.69
C ALA A 259 -20.01 -2.52 1.63
N VAL A 260 -20.06 -2.28 2.93
CA VAL A 260 -19.52 -3.18 3.95
C VAL A 260 -20.54 -3.47 5.03
N ARG A 261 -20.62 -4.75 5.41
CA ARG A 261 -21.33 -5.22 6.59
C ARG A 261 -20.33 -5.94 7.49
N ILE A 262 -20.24 -5.54 8.75
CA ILE A 262 -19.38 -6.09 9.78
C ILE A 262 -20.26 -6.74 10.84
N THR A 263 -20.04 -8.02 11.11
CA THR A 263 -20.73 -8.72 12.21
C THR A 263 -19.71 -9.03 13.30
N ILE A 264 -19.94 -8.52 14.51
CA ILE A 264 -19.17 -8.84 15.72
C ILE A 264 -19.95 -9.84 16.53
N SER A 265 -19.32 -10.94 16.92
CA SER A 265 -19.90 -11.98 17.78
C SER A 265 -18.84 -12.50 18.74
N GLY A 266 -18.96 -12.11 20.03
CA GLY A 266 -17.99 -12.45 21.06
C GLY A 266 -16.61 -11.89 20.76
N ASP A 267 -15.65 -12.75 20.41
CA ASP A 267 -14.26 -12.42 20.14
C ASP A 267 -13.89 -12.53 18.65
N SER A 268 -14.89 -12.57 17.78
CA SER A 268 -14.71 -12.80 16.34
C SER A 268 -15.48 -11.80 15.48
N VAL A 269 -14.99 -11.62 14.25
CA VAL A 269 -15.53 -10.69 13.25
C VAL A 269 -15.76 -11.42 11.93
N GLU A 270 -16.89 -11.12 11.28
CA GLU A 270 -17.12 -11.43 9.86
C GLU A 270 -17.31 -10.12 9.09
N VAL A 271 -16.78 -10.06 7.87
CA VAL A 271 -16.89 -8.90 6.96
C VAL A 271 -17.49 -9.36 5.64
N ASP A 272 -18.53 -8.66 5.18
CA ASP A 272 -19.23 -8.96 3.94
C ASP A 272 -19.31 -7.70 3.06
N PHE A 273 -18.95 -7.85 1.78
CA PHE A 273 -19.00 -6.80 0.76
C PHE A 273 -20.15 -7.00 -0.24
N ALA A 274 -21.17 -7.77 0.10
CA ALA A 274 -22.37 -7.90 -0.72
C ALA A 274 -23.00 -6.52 -0.96
N GLY A 275 -23.40 -6.25 -2.22
CA GLY A 275 -23.93 -4.94 -2.62
C GLY A 275 -22.89 -3.99 -3.22
N SER A 276 -21.59 -4.28 -3.11
CA SER A 276 -20.56 -3.52 -3.81
C SER A 276 -20.70 -3.63 -5.34
N SER A 277 -20.24 -2.60 -6.04
CA SER A 277 -20.35 -2.52 -7.51
C SER A 277 -19.71 -3.70 -8.22
N PRO A 278 -20.23 -4.12 -9.38
CA PRO A 278 -19.61 -5.15 -10.22
C PRO A 278 -18.23 -4.68 -10.71
N GLN A 279 -17.41 -5.63 -11.19
CA GLN A 279 -16.12 -5.32 -11.80
C GLN A 279 -16.28 -4.30 -12.93
N SER A 280 -15.32 -3.40 -13.01
CA SER A 280 -15.37 -2.22 -13.87
C SER A 280 -14.37 -2.32 -15.02
N LYS A 281 -14.70 -1.69 -16.14
CA LYS A 281 -13.72 -1.42 -17.18
C LYS A 281 -12.65 -0.48 -16.64
N GLY A 282 -11.39 -0.70 -17.04
CA GLY A 282 -10.25 0.10 -16.59
C GLY A 282 -9.58 -0.43 -15.34
N ILE A 283 -8.64 0.35 -14.83
CA ILE A 283 -7.65 -0.05 -13.84
C ILE A 283 -8.14 -0.11 -12.39
N ILE A 284 -9.42 0.28 -12.14
CA ILE A 284 -9.94 0.56 -10.80
C ILE A 284 -10.51 -0.70 -10.09
N ASN A 285 -10.01 -1.87 -10.40
CA ASN A 285 -10.41 -3.10 -9.73
C ASN A 285 -9.36 -3.54 -8.70
N SER A 286 -9.79 -4.15 -7.60
CA SER A 286 -8.93 -4.66 -6.54
C SER A 286 -8.88 -6.18 -6.57
N PRO A 287 -7.72 -6.81 -6.82
CA PRO A 287 -7.56 -8.24 -6.60
C PRO A 287 -7.92 -8.63 -5.17
N LEU A 288 -8.42 -9.84 -4.97
CA LEU A 288 -8.89 -10.31 -3.66
C LEU A 288 -7.83 -10.14 -2.55
N ALA A 289 -6.55 -10.37 -2.87
CA ALA A 289 -5.46 -10.19 -1.91
C ALA A 289 -5.35 -8.73 -1.41
N SER A 290 -5.53 -7.75 -2.31
CA SER A 290 -5.53 -6.32 -1.95
C SER A 290 -6.74 -5.96 -1.09
N THR A 291 -7.91 -6.46 -1.45
CA THR A 291 -9.15 -6.27 -0.70
C THR A 291 -9.02 -6.79 0.73
N ILE A 292 -8.49 -8.01 0.90
CA ILE A 292 -8.24 -8.58 2.23
C ILE A 292 -7.19 -7.77 3.01
N SER A 293 -6.11 -7.31 2.35
CA SER A 293 -5.11 -6.46 3.00
C SER A 293 -5.72 -5.15 3.53
N ALA A 294 -6.66 -4.54 2.80
CA ALA A 294 -7.35 -3.33 3.25
C ALA A 294 -8.21 -3.59 4.50
N VAL A 295 -8.91 -4.74 4.56
CA VAL A 295 -9.65 -5.18 5.75
C VAL A 295 -8.68 -5.38 6.93
N TYR A 296 -7.59 -6.10 6.71
CA TYR A 296 -6.57 -6.35 7.74
C TYR A 296 -5.96 -5.05 8.27
N GLY A 297 -5.63 -4.10 7.39
CA GLY A 297 -5.12 -2.79 7.78
C GLY A 297 -6.11 -2.00 8.64
N ALA A 298 -7.40 -2.01 8.30
CA ALA A 298 -8.43 -1.35 9.08
C ALA A 298 -8.56 -1.96 10.49
N PHE A 299 -8.61 -3.29 10.59
CA PHE A 299 -8.70 -3.97 11.88
C PHE A 299 -7.40 -3.86 12.70
N ALA A 300 -6.23 -3.82 12.09
CA ALA A 300 -4.98 -3.57 12.81
C ALA A 300 -5.01 -2.21 13.55
N ILE A 301 -5.61 -1.18 12.96
CA ILE A 301 -5.80 0.12 13.60
C ILE A 301 -6.89 0.06 14.68
N LEU A 302 -8.05 -0.51 14.38
CA LEU A 302 -9.16 -0.64 15.32
C LEU A 302 -8.80 -1.43 16.59
N LEU A 303 -7.91 -2.44 16.46
CA LEU A 303 -7.54 -3.33 17.55
C LEU A 303 -6.36 -2.84 18.40
N GLY A 304 -5.74 -1.72 18.09
CA GLY A 304 -4.72 -1.19 18.98
C GLY A 304 -3.57 -0.42 18.36
N GLY A 305 -3.71 0.01 17.10
CA GLY A 305 -2.79 0.99 16.53
C GLY A 305 -1.30 0.63 16.59
N GLY A 306 -0.95 -0.63 16.28
CA GLY A 306 0.44 -1.09 16.26
C GLY A 306 0.98 -1.66 17.59
N GLN A 307 0.15 -1.81 18.61
CA GLN A 307 0.55 -2.47 19.87
C GLN A 307 0.53 -3.99 19.77
N ILE A 308 -0.21 -4.57 18.82
CA ILE A 308 -0.25 -6.00 18.55
C ILE A 308 0.79 -6.32 17.47
N PRO A 309 1.67 -7.31 17.67
CA PRO A 309 2.62 -7.72 16.63
C PRO A 309 1.89 -8.17 15.37
N VAL A 310 2.31 -7.64 14.22
CA VAL A 310 1.67 -7.92 12.93
C VAL A 310 2.22 -9.22 12.36
N ASN A 311 1.39 -10.24 12.41
CA ASN A 311 1.58 -11.58 11.84
C ASN A 311 0.20 -12.22 11.60
N ASP A 312 0.16 -13.44 11.10
CA ASP A 312 -1.11 -14.12 10.79
C ASP A 312 -2.04 -14.28 12.00
N GLY A 313 -1.49 -14.34 13.22
CA GLY A 313 -2.29 -14.45 14.46
C GLY A 313 -3.24 -13.27 14.66
N LEU A 314 -2.79 -12.04 14.33
CA LEU A 314 -3.62 -10.82 14.44
C LEU A 314 -4.94 -10.95 13.66
N TYR A 315 -4.94 -11.68 12.55
CA TYR A 315 -6.07 -11.76 11.61
C TYR A 315 -6.95 -12.99 11.77
N ARG A 316 -6.53 -13.99 12.56
CA ARG A 316 -7.33 -15.21 12.82
C ARG A 316 -8.72 -14.94 13.40
N PRO A 317 -8.95 -13.92 14.25
CA PRO A 317 -10.29 -13.58 14.72
C PRO A 317 -11.24 -13.04 13.64
N ILE A 318 -10.71 -12.59 12.49
CA ILE A 318 -11.52 -12.26 11.32
C ILE A 318 -11.82 -13.57 10.59
N THR A 319 -12.90 -14.22 11.03
CA THR A 319 -13.19 -15.61 10.65
C THR A 319 -13.70 -15.78 9.23
N ARG A 320 -14.22 -14.68 8.64
CA ARG A 320 -14.77 -14.68 7.29
C ARG A 320 -14.67 -13.29 6.66
N ILE A 321 -14.25 -13.25 5.40
CA ILE A 321 -14.30 -12.07 4.54
C ILE A 321 -14.96 -12.50 3.23
N ASP A 322 -16.21 -12.13 3.05
CA ASP A 322 -16.98 -12.42 1.85
C ASP A 322 -16.87 -11.28 0.84
N VAL A 323 -16.29 -11.56 -0.31
CA VAL A 323 -16.17 -10.62 -1.40
C VAL A 323 -16.76 -11.26 -2.66
N PRO A 324 -17.90 -10.77 -3.16
CA PRO A 324 -18.56 -11.36 -4.32
C PRO A 324 -17.62 -11.45 -5.54
N PHE A 325 -17.45 -12.66 -6.08
CA PHE A 325 -16.66 -12.85 -7.31
C PHE A 325 -17.33 -12.10 -8.48
N GLY A 326 -16.52 -11.39 -9.26
CA GLY A 326 -17.00 -10.53 -10.33
C GLY A 326 -17.40 -9.13 -9.86
N SER A 327 -17.23 -8.80 -8.57
CA SER A 327 -17.24 -7.41 -8.10
C SER A 327 -15.90 -6.72 -8.41
N PHE A 328 -15.86 -5.37 -8.38
CA PHE A 328 -14.59 -4.65 -8.56
C PHE A 328 -13.62 -4.82 -7.37
N LEU A 329 -14.06 -5.46 -6.27
CA LEU A 329 -13.26 -5.85 -5.11
C LEU A 329 -12.74 -7.29 -5.17
N ASN A 330 -13.19 -8.08 -6.14
CA ASN A 330 -12.77 -9.46 -6.43
C ASN A 330 -13.03 -9.78 -7.91
N PRO A 331 -12.32 -9.12 -8.82
CA PRO A 331 -12.60 -9.20 -10.24
C PRO A 331 -12.15 -10.51 -10.86
N SER A 332 -12.78 -10.88 -11.97
CA SER A 332 -12.35 -11.98 -12.83
C SER A 332 -11.34 -11.51 -13.88
N GLN A 333 -10.43 -12.38 -14.29
CA GLN A 333 -9.56 -12.10 -15.44
C GLN A 333 -10.40 -11.85 -16.71
N PRO A 334 -9.91 -10.97 -17.61
CA PRO A 334 -8.61 -10.32 -17.64
C PRO A 334 -8.65 -8.81 -17.27
N VAL A 335 -9.55 -8.37 -16.41
CA VAL A 335 -9.68 -6.92 -16.15
C VAL A 335 -8.39 -6.31 -15.57
N ALA A 336 -8.19 -5.03 -15.82
CA ALA A 336 -7.05 -4.27 -15.30
C ALA A 336 -7.22 -3.98 -13.80
N VAL A 337 -6.11 -3.94 -13.06
CA VAL A 337 -6.11 -3.83 -11.58
C VAL A 337 -5.08 -2.82 -11.05
N ARG A 338 -4.47 -2.02 -11.93
CA ARG A 338 -3.33 -1.17 -11.56
C ARG A 338 -3.62 -0.20 -10.43
N ALA A 339 -4.80 0.42 -10.42
CA ALA A 339 -5.22 1.37 -9.39
C ALA A 339 -5.95 0.71 -8.20
N ARG A 340 -5.60 -0.53 -7.88
CA ARG A 340 -6.20 -1.32 -6.79
C ARG A 340 -6.25 -0.60 -5.44
N ASN A 341 -5.30 0.30 -5.18
CA ASN A 341 -5.26 1.03 -3.91
C ASN A 341 -6.48 1.94 -3.71
N THR A 342 -7.05 2.50 -4.78
CA THR A 342 -8.21 3.39 -4.68
C THR A 342 -9.42 2.71 -4.03
N PRO A 343 -9.92 1.53 -4.52
CA PRO A 343 -10.96 0.82 -3.79
C PRO A 343 -10.52 0.34 -2.39
N CYS A 344 -9.25 -0.01 -2.18
CA CYS A 344 -8.75 -0.40 -0.87
C CYS A 344 -8.88 0.71 0.18
N HIS A 345 -8.62 1.95 -0.20
CA HIS A 345 -8.87 3.11 0.66
C HIS A 345 -10.36 3.30 0.97
N ARG A 346 -11.27 2.99 0.01
CA ARG A 346 -12.71 3.05 0.25
C ARG A 346 -13.18 1.93 1.20
N ILE A 347 -12.61 0.74 1.11
CA ILE A 347 -12.84 -0.36 2.05
C ILE A 347 -12.51 0.08 3.47
N TYR A 348 -11.33 0.64 3.67
CA TYR A 348 -10.93 1.14 4.97
C TYR A 348 -11.91 2.22 5.47
N ASN A 349 -12.21 3.22 4.66
CA ASN A 349 -13.12 4.29 5.04
C ASN A 349 -14.50 3.76 5.41
N ALA A 350 -15.06 2.83 4.62
CA ALA A 350 -16.35 2.21 4.92
C ALA A 350 -16.29 1.45 6.27
N ILE A 351 -15.21 0.72 6.56
CA ILE A 351 -15.00 0.05 7.84
C ILE A 351 -14.92 1.09 8.99
N MET A 352 -14.11 2.15 8.86
CA MET A 352 -14.02 3.21 9.88
C MET A 352 -15.37 3.87 10.14
N ARG A 353 -16.16 4.10 9.08
CA ARG A 353 -17.49 4.67 9.20
C ARG A 353 -18.48 3.73 9.88
N ALA A 354 -18.46 2.44 9.52
CA ALA A 354 -19.31 1.42 10.15
C ALA A 354 -19.02 1.29 11.66
N MET A 355 -17.76 1.45 12.04
CA MET A 355 -17.30 1.31 13.43
C MET A 355 -17.31 2.62 14.22
N SER A 356 -17.77 3.74 13.64
CA SER A 356 -17.63 5.07 14.24
C SER A 356 -18.39 5.24 15.57
N ASP A 357 -19.56 4.62 15.70
CA ASP A 357 -20.34 4.68 16.93
C ASP A 357 -19.94 3.59 17.96
N VAL A 358 -19.22 2.55 17.48
CA VAL A 358 -18.79 1.40 18.29
C VAL A 358 -17.44 1.65 18.96
N ALA A 359 -16.52 2.24 18.20
CA ALA A 359 -15.15 2.51 18.63
C ALA A 359 -14.72 3.95 18.28
N PRO A 360 -15.44 5.00 18.79
CA PRO A 360 -15.24 6.39 18.39
C PRO A 360 -13.81 6.89 18.61
N ASP A 361 -13.11 6.34 19.60
CA ASP A 361 -11.72 6.71 19.92
C ASP A 361 -10.67 6.00 19.05
N ARG A 362 -11.09 5.09 18.17
CA ARG A 362 -10.21 4.27 17.32
C ARG A 362 -10.45 4.47 15.84
N VAL A 363 -11.40 5.33 15.46
CA VAL A 363 -11.71 5.63 14.07
C VAL A 363 -11.21 7.01 13.66
N LEU A 364 -11.02 7.18 12.36
CA LEU A 364 -10.67 8.46 11.75
C LEU A 364 -11.78 8.89 10.79
N ALA A 365 -12.01 10.18 10.66
CA ALA A 365 -12.73 10.74 9.53
C ALA A 365 -12.00 10.41 8.22
N SER A 366 -12.68 10.51 7.08
CA SER A 366 -12.05 10.23 5.80
C SER A 366 -10.94 11.24 5.50
N GLY A 367 -9.80 10.74 5.07
CA GLY A 367 -8.72 11.53 4.50
C GLY A 367 -8.83 11.70 2.99
N HIS A 368 -7.78 12.25 2.36
CA HIS A 368 -7.65 12.18 0.90
C HIS A 368 -7.75 10.73 0.43
N ASP A 369 -7.25 9.80 1.22
CA ASP A 369 -7.43 8.34 1.15
C ASP A 369 -7.54 7.84 -0.28
N THR A 370 -6.51 8.12 -1.05
CA THR A 370 -6.32 7.62 -2.40
C THR A 370 -4.84 7.60 -2.69
N THR A 371 -4.43 6.73 -3.58
CA THR A 371 -3.10 6.83 -4.16
C THR A 371 -3.17 7.91 -5.23
N ASN A 372 -2.66 9.11 -4.95
CA ASN A 372 -2.45 10.11 -6.00
C ASN A 372 -1.21 9.69 -6.80
N ALA A 373 -1.34 8.60 -7.58
CA ALA A 373 -0.24 8.12 -8.40
C ALA A 373 -0.10 8.99 -9.65
N ILE A 374 1.03 9.62 -9.76
CA ILE A 374 1.42 10.42 -10.92
C ILE A 374 2.67 9.84 -11.55
N GLY A 375 2.77 9.95 -12.86
CA GLY A 375 3.96 9.52 -13.57
C GLY A 375 4.17 10.33 -14.83
N MET A 376 5.41 10.40 -15.26
CA MET A 376 5.78 11.02 -16.53
C MET A 376 6.76 10.12 -17.27
N GLY A 377 6.54 10.00 -18.57
CA GLY A 377 7.45 9.32 -19.49
C GLY A 377 8.06 10.31 -20.46
N HIS A 378 9.37 10.24 -20.67
CA HIS A 378 10.07 11.08 -21.61
C HIS A 378 11.24 10.33 -22.27
N MET A 379 11.36 10.42 -23.60
CA MET A 379 12.50 9.92 -24.33
C MET A 379 13.56 11.02 -24.39
N GLY A 380 14.55 10.94 -23.51
CA GLY A 380 15.70 11.80 -23.56
C GLY A 380 16.68 11.41 -24.70
N PRO A 381 17.77 12.17 -24.88
CA PRO A 381 18.74 11.90 -25.95
C PRO A 381 19.52 10.60 -25.76
N ASP A 382 19.61 10.09 -24.54
CA ASP A 382 20.39 8.93 -24.13
C ASP A 382 19.53 7.72 -23.76
N ARG A 383 18.35 7.96 -23.16
CA ARG A 383 17.49 6.88 -22.65
C ARG A 383 16.05 7.34 -22.42
N TYR A 384 15.14 6.39 -22.35
CA TYR A 384 13.79 6.64 -21.85
C TYR A 384 13.83 6.79 -20.32
N ARG A 385 13.18 7.85 -19.81
CA ARG A 385 13.04 8.09 -18.37
C ARG A 385 11.59 7.87 -17.95
N VAL A 386 11.42 7.14 -16.88
CA VAL A 386 10.11 6.93 -16.23
C VAL A 386 10.16 7.52 -14.84
N TYR A 387 9.38 8.57 -14.63
CA TYR A 387 9.09 9.12 -13.30
C TYR A 387 7.78 8.54 -12.80
N MET A 388 7.73 8.18 -11.52
CA MET A 388 6.52 7.81 -10.82
C MET A 388 6.65 8.19 -9.35
N GLU A 389 5.55 8.73 -8.79
CA GLU A 389 5.46 9.12 -7.39
C GLU A 389 4.03 8.98 -6.90
N VAL A 390 3.88 8.72 -5.60
CA VAL A 390 2.62 8.82 -4.86
C VAL A 390 2.65 10.13 -4.07
N VAL A 391 1.66 11.00 -4.32
CA VAL A 391 1.59 12.31 -3.68
C VAL A 391 0.57 12.27 -2.56
N GLY A 392 1.01 12.55 -1.33
CA GLY A 392 0.17 12.58 -0.14
C GLY A 392 -0.89 13.67 -0.15
N GLY A 393 -1.79 13.63 0.82
CA GLY A 393 -2.84 14.61 1.03
C GLY A 393 -3.22 14.73 2.51
N GLY A 394 -4.34 15.36 2.83
CA GLY A 394 -4.79 15.55 4.21
C GLY A 394 -5.40 14.28 4.79
N TRP A 395 -4.97 13.87 5.98
CA TRP A 395 -5.62 12.80 6.73
C TRP A 395 -6.88 13.29 7.44
N GLY A 396 -7.83 12.39 7.65
CA GLY A 396 -8.98 12.64 8.49
C GLY A 396 -8.58 12.85 9.95
N ALA A 397 -9.35 13.66 10.67
CA ALA A 397 -9.20 13.86 12.10
C ALA A 397 -9.73 12.65 12.90
N SER A 398 -9.30 12.54 14.15
CA SER A 398 -9.78 11.54 15.11
C SER A 398 -10.28 12.19 16.40
N SER A 399 -10.82 11.39 17.29
CA SER A 399 -11.12 11.82 18.66
C SER A 399 -9.81 12.20 19.36
N GLY A 400 -9.63 13.47 19.65
CA GLY A 400 -8.47 14.00 20.39
C GLY A 400 -7.32 14.53 19.54
N ALA A 401 -7.32 14.33 18.20
CA ALA A 401 -6.22 14.80 17.34
C ALA A 401 -6.69 15.37 16.00
N ASP A 402 -6.06 16.47 15.59
CA ASP A 402 -6.18 17.00 14.24
C ASP A 402 -5.60 16.00 13.22
N GLY A 403 -6.15 15.97 12.00
CA GLY A 403 -5.61 15.19 10.91
C GLY A 403 -4.22 15.67 10.50
N ALA A 404 -3.35 14.73 10.14
CA ALA A 404 -2.00 15.05 9.68
C ALA A 404 -2.02 15.70 8.29
N ASP A 405 -1.14 16.68 8.09
CA ASP A 405 -1.00 17.40 6.82
C ASP A 405 -0.08 16.63 5.87
N VAL A 406 -0.47 16.47 4.63
CA VAL A 406 0.33 15.90 3.51
C VAL A 406 1.01 14.57 3.85
N VAL A 407 0.21 13.59 4.22
CA VAL A 407 0.66 12.21 4.45
C VAL A 407 0.01 11.31 3.42
N ASP A 408 0.70 10.25 2.98
CA ASP A 408 0.09 9.25 2.10
C ASP A 408 -1.02 8.47 2.82
N GLY A 409 -1.91 7.87 2.04
CA GLY A 409 -3.00 7.05 2.58
C GLY A 409 -2.47 5.84 3.36
N TYR A 410 -3.18 5.43 4.39
CA TYR A 410 -2.78 4.38 5.34
C TYR A 410 -2.53 2.99 4.70
N VAL A 411 -3.00 2.69 3.50
CA VAL A 411 -2.65 1.44 2.79
C VAL A 411 -1.37 1.57 1.96
N GLY A 412 -0.97 2.80 1.58
CA GLY A 412 0.25 3.08 0.81
C GLY A 412 1.45 3.35 1.70
N ASN A 413 1.36 4.36 2.56
CA ASN A 413 2.43 4.81 3.46
C ASN A 413 3.74 5.19 2.74
N CYS A 414 3.64 5.68 1.49
CA CYS A 414 4.78 6.10 0.71
C CYS A 414 5.28 7.48 1.14
N SER A 415 6.59 7.69 1.09
CA SER A 415 7.22 8.99 1.30
C SER A 415 7.23 9.79 0.00
N ASN A 416 7.19 11.13 0.11
CA ASN A 416 7.40 11.99 -1.04
C ASN A 416 8.85 11.93 -1.52
N VAL A 417 9.05 12.00 -2.84
CA VAL A 417 10.40 12.07 -3.40
C VAL A 417 10.97 13.47 -3.20
N PRO A 418 12.20 13.61 -2.66
CA PRO A 418 12.86 14.90 -2.51
C PRO A 418 13.00 15.65 -3.84
N VAL A 419 12.80 16.97 -3.81
CA VAL A 419 12.87 17.84 -5.02
C VAL A 419 14.21 17.69 -5.72
N GLU A 420 15.31 17.62 -4.96
CA GLU A 420 16.67 17.49 -5.47
C GLU A 420 16.86 16.18 -6.24
N SER A 421 16.31 15.07 -5.73
CA SER A 421 16.34 13.79 -6.43
C SER A 421 15.55 13.83 -7.74
N LEU A 422 14.39 14.51 -7.73
CA LEU A 422 13.57 14.65 -8.93
C LEU A 422 14.28 15.45 -10.02
N GLU A 423 14.85 16.58 -9.72
CA GLU A 423 15.48 17.46 -10.70
C GLU A 423 16.78 16.86 -11.26
N LEU A 424 17.49 16.04 -10.47
CA LEU A 424 18.69 15.31 -10.93
C LEU A 424 18.35 14.14 -11.84
N ASP A 425 17.37 13.33 -11.46
CA ASP A 425 17.03 12.10 -12.20
C ASP A 425 16.16 12.39 -13.44
N TYR A 426 15.37 13.48 -13.40
CA TYR A 426 14.37 13.83 -14.42
C TYR A 426 14.54 15.26 -14.95
N PRO A 427 15.58 15.57 -15.73
CA PRO A 427 15.92 16.93 -16.17
C PRO A 427 14.89 17.58 -17.12
N PHE A 428 13.88 16.85 -17.55
CA PHE A 428 12.76 17.37 -18.35
C PHE A 428 11.69 18.10 -17.53
N MET A 429 11.84 18.17 -16.19
CA MET A 429 10.93 18.89 -15.30
C MET A 429 11.67 19.61 -14.18
N ARG A 430 10.99 20.59 -13.58
CA ARG A 430 11.42 21.33 -12.38
C ARG A 430 10.25 21.49 -11.44
N ILE A 431 10.49 21.46 -10.14
CA ILE A 431 9.48 21.75 -9.14
C ILE A 431 9.51 23.25 -8.82
N GLU A 432 8.45 23.99 -9.18
CA GLU A 432 8.34 25.42 -8.89
C GLU A 432 7.70 25.71 -7.53
N GLU A 433 6.80 24.85 -7.10
CA GLU A 433 6.09 25.01 -5.82
C GLU A 433 5.87 23.63 -5.17
N TYR A 434 6.08 23.55 -3.86
CA TYR A 434 5.73 22.43 -3.02
C TYR A 434 5.29 22.96 -1.66
N ALA A 435 3.98 23.12 -1.48
CA ALA A 435 3.38 23.80 -0.35
C ALA A 435 2.13 23.08 0.18
N LEU A 436 1.78 23.37 1.42
CA LEU A 436 0.48 22.97 1.96
C LEU A 436 -0.64 23.71 1.21
N ARG A 437 -1.67 22.97 0.81
CA ARG A 437 -2.84 23.53 0.14
C ARG A 437 -3.75 24.20 1.17
N ARG A 438 -3.67 25.54 1.25
CA ARG A 438 -4.55 26.33 2.12
C ARG A 438 -6.01 26.15 1.73
N GLY A 439 -6.90 26.22 2.72
CA GLY A 439 -8.33 26.07 2.50
C GLY A 439 -8.76 24.66 2.12
N SER A 440 -7.99 23.62 2.48
CA SER A 440 -8.32 22.24 2.13
C SER A 440 -8.80 21.38 3.29
N ALA A 441 -8.48 21.70 4.53
CA ALA A 441 -8.83 20.92 5.70
C ALA A 441 -10.32 21.07 6.07
N GLY A 442 -11.00 19.99 6.41
CA GLY A 442 -12.37 19.99 6.95
C GLY A 442 -12.40 20.49 8.39
N ALA A 443 -13.36 21.38 8.71
CA ALA A 443 -13.54 21.90 10.07
C ALA A 443 -14.11 20.85 11.03
N GLY A 444 -13.78 20.96 12.33
CA GLY A 444 -14.25 20.08 13.41
C GLY A 444 -13.76 20.58 14.75
N ALA A 445 -14.16 19.95 15.85
CA ALA A 445 -13.48 20.10 17.14
C ALA A 445 -11.99 19.75 16.96
N TYR A 446 -11.73 18.75 16.12
CA TYR A 446 -10.43 18.43 15.54
C TYR A 446 -10.53 18.56 14.01
N ARG A 447 -9.67 19.42 13.41
CA ARG A 447 -9.68 19.65 11.96
C ARG A 447 -9.06 18.48 11.19
N GLY A 448 -9.49 18.27 9.95
CA GLY A 448 -8.76 17.43 9.00
C GLY A 448 -7.37 17.98 8.67
N GLY A 449 -6.52 17.17 8.07
CA GLY A 449 -5.23 17.58 7.55
C GLY A 449 -5.36 18.37 6.24
N MET A 450 -4.38 19.21 5.93
CA MET A 450 -4.28 19.90 4.64
C MET A 450 -3.74 18.99 3.55
N GLY A 451 -4.23 19.15 2.32
CA GLY A 451 -3.63 18.62 1.11
C GLY A 451 -2.34 19.33 0.71
N VAL A 452 -1.77 18.90 -0.38
CA VAL A 452 -0.59 19.53 -1.00
C VAL A 452 -0.97 20.29 -2.28
N ARG A 453 -0.24 21.37 -2.55
CA ARG A 453 -0.15 21.99 -3.86
C ARG A 453 1.27 21.81 -4.37
N ARG A 454 1.42 21.15 -5.53
CA ARG A 454 2.71 20.91 -6.16
C ARG A 454 2.65 21.35 -7.62
N VAL A 455 3.63 22.13 -8.05
CA VAL A 455 3.70 22.68 -9.41
C VAL A 455 4.97 22.18 -10.08
N TYR A 456 4.78 21.53 -11.23
CA TYR A 456 5.85 21.03 -12.09
C TYR A 456 5.93 21.90 -13.32
N GLN A 457 7.07 22.55 -13.55
CA GLN A 457 7.39 23.18 -14.82
C GLN A 457 7.97 22.13 -15.78
N ILE A 458 7.38 22.00 -16.96
CA ILE A 458 7.86 21.09 -18.00
C ILE A 458 8.93 21.81 -18.84
N LEU A 459 10.13 21.20 -18.90
CA LEU A 459 11.31 21.79 -19.53
C LEU A 459 11.62 21.22 -20.92
N ASP A 460 10.87 20.19 -21.35
CA ASP A 460 11.06 19.51 -22.63
C ASP A 460 9.73 19.22 -23.33
N ASP A 461 9.79 18.94 -24.62
CA ASP A 461 8.64 18.52 -25.40
C ASP A 461 8.43 16.99 -25.29
N ASP A 462 7.31 16.49 -25.80
CA ASP A 462 6.96 15.07 -25.85
C ASP A 462 6.96 14.35 -24.47
N VAL A 463 6.64 15.06 -23.41
CA VAL A 463 6.44 14.49 -22.08
C VAL A 463 5.03 13.94 -21.99
N THR A 464 4.90 12.66 -21.64
CA THR A 464 3.59 12.06 -21.37
C THR A 464 3.33 12.04 -19.87
N PHE A 465 2.29 12.72 -19.41
CA PHE A 465 1.80 12.65 -18.03
C PHE A 465 0.71 11.60 -17.92
N ASN A 466 0.78 10.78 -16.86
CA ASN A 466 -0.22 9.77 -16.51
C ASN A 466 -0.59 9.91 -15.05
N CYS A 467 -1.87 9.80 -14.72
CA CYS A 467 -2.31 9.79 -13.34
C CYS A 467 -3.49 8.85 -13.11
N TYR A 468 -3.57 8.31 -11.91
CA TYR A 468 -4.82 7.91 -11.31
C TYR A 468 -4.89 8.46 -9.88
N SER A 469 -6.00 9.08 -9.58
CA SER A 469 -6.32 9.72 -8.32
C SER A 469 -7.83 9.61 -8.07
N ASP A 470 -8.29 10.13 -6.95
CA ASP A 470 -9.70 10.11 -6.57
C ASP A 470 -10.03 11.34 -5.70
N ARG A 471 -11.23 11.43 -5.15
CA ARG A 471 -11.67 12.57 -4.34
C ARG A 471 -11.80 13.89 -5.11
N PHE A 472 -12.06 13.84 -6.41
CA PHE A 472 -12.40 15.01 -7.23
C PHE A 472 -13.89 15.37 -7.11
N LYS A 473 -14.75 14.37 -6.87
CA LYS A 473 -16.22 14.49 -6.79
C LYS A 473 -16.72 14.14 -5.38
N VAL A 474 -16.36 12.96 -4.87
CA VAL A 474 -16.73 12.50 -3.53
C VAL A 474 -15.74 13.06 -2.53
N ARG A 475 -16.14 14.12 -1.80
CA ARG A 475 -15.28 14.79 -0.80
C ARG A 475 -14.95 13.86 0.37
N PRO A 476 -13.75 13.99 0.97
CA PRO A 476 -13.45 13.34 2.24
C PRO A 476 -14.42 13.79 3.33
N TRP A 477 -15.22 12.86 3.84
CA TRP A 477 -16.27 13.15 4.81
C TRP A 477 -15.72 13.30 6.25
N GLY A 478 -16.38 14.13 7.06
CA GLY A 478 -16.11 14.24 8.50
C GLY A 478 -16.90 13.26 9.34
N LEU A 479 -16.55 13.10 10.62
CA LEU A 479 -17.26 12.28 11.60
C LEU A 479 -17.82 13.13 12.74
N HIS A 480 -18.90 12.65 13.36
CA HIS A 480 -19.52 13.22 14.57
C HIS A 480 -19.76 14.75 14.49
N GLY A 481 -20.19 15.24 13.32
CA GLY A 481 -20.47 16.65 13.06
C GLY A 481 -19.30 17.43 12.45
N GLY A 482 -18.17 16.80 12.20
CA GLY A 482 -17.05 17.38 11.44
C GLY A 482 -17.42 17.64 9.98
N ALA A 483 -16.86 18.71 9.40
CA ALA A 483 -17.07 19.10 8.01
C ALA A 483 -16.17 18.29 7.04
N PRO A 484 -16.58 18.13 5.78
CA PRO A 484 -15.74 17.48 4.77
C PRO A 484 -14.52 18.34 4.39
N GLY A 485 -13.43 17.68 3.98
CA GLY A 485 -12.26 18.32 3.36
C GLY A 485 -12.56 18.83 1.94
N ALA A 486 -11.67 19.67 1.38
CA ALA A 486 -11.75 20.09 -0.01
C ALA A 486 -11.42 18.93 -0.97
N PRO A 487 -12.03 18.86 -2.17
CA PRO A 487 -11.72 17.83 -3.15
C PRO A 487 -10.36 18.05 -3.82
N SER A 488 -9.83 17.01 -4.46
CA SER A 488 -8.63 17.09 -5.32
C SER A 488 -8.92 17.88 -6.60
N ARG A 489 -7.87 18.49 -7.18
CA ARG A 489 -7.93 19.13 -8.50
C ARG A 489 -6.57 19.06 -9.17
N PHE A 490 -6.51 18.52 -10.39
CA PHE A 490 -5.31 18.54 -11.23
C PHE A 490 -5.58 19.36 -12.48
N PHE A 491 -4.63 20.18 -12.89
CA PHE A 491 -4.77 21.01 -14.09
C PHE A 491 -3.43 21.38 -14.70
N VAL A 492 -3.46 21.80 -15.96
CA VAL A 492 -2.29 22.36 -16.67
C VAL A 492 -2.54 23.82 -16.97
N GLU A 493 -1.58 24.67 -16.60
CA GLU A 493 -1.52 26.04 -17.09
C GLU A 493 -0.67 26.07 -18.38
N ARG A 494 -1.31 26.42 -19.48
CA ARG A 494 -0.74 26.45 -20.83
C ARG A 494 -1.13 27.73 -21.55
N ASP A 495 -0.15 28.55 -21.96
CA ASP A 495 -0.38 29.81 -22.70
C ASP A 495 -1.41 30.74 -22.02
N GLY A 496 -1.36 30.85 -20.70
CA GLY A 496 -2.30 31.66 -19.91
C GLY A 496 -3.68 31.03 -19.72
N THR A 497 -3.91 29.80 -20.21
CA THR A 497 -5.17 29.07 -20.06
C THR A 497 -5.02 27.94 -19.04
N CYS A 498 -6.00 27.80 -18.15
CA CYS A 498 -6.09 26.68 -17.20
C CYS A 498 -6.94 25.56 -17.82
N ILE A 499 -6.37 24.35 -17.92
CA ILE A 499 -7.00 23.16 -18.51
C ILE A 499 -7.13 22.11 -17.40
N ASP A 500 -8.34 21.88 -16.91
CA ASP A 500 -8.59 20.85 -15.90
C ASP A 500 -8.30 19.45 -16.45
N LEU A 501 -7.70 18.61 -15.62
CA LEU A 501 -7.37 17.23 -15.95
C LEU A 501 -8.35 16.26 -15.29
N PRO A 502 -8.59 15.09 -15.90
CA PRO A 502 -9.37 14.05 -15.27
C PRO A 502 -8.65 13.45 -14.06
N SER A 503 -9.40 12.84 -13.15
CA SER A 503 -8.85 12.08 -12.00
C SER A 503 -7.99 10.89 -12.44
N LYS A 504 -8.27 10.34 -13.62
CA LYS A 504 -7.60 9.19 -14.22
C LYS A 504 -7.43 9.45 -15.71
N GLY A 505 -6.19 9.45 -16.20
CA GLY A 505 -5.94 9.73 -17.61
C GLY A 505 -4.48 9.85 -18.00
N ASN A 506 -4.27 9.95 -19.30
CA ASN A 506 -2.99 10.17 -19.94
C ASN A 506 -3.06 11.48 -20.72
N VAL A 507 -2.08 12.37 -20.53
CA VAL A 507 -2.07 13.71 -21.10
C VAL A 507 -0.69 14.02 -21.68
N ALA A 508 -0.65 14.57 -22.90
CA ALA A 508 0.58 15.08 -23.48
C ALA A 508 0.91 16.48 -22.95
N LEU A 509 2.11 16.61 -22.41
CA LEU A 509 2.69 17.88 -21.96
C LEU A 509 3.79 18.34 -22.92
N ARG A 510 4.02 19.65 -22.96
CA ARG A 510 5.05 20.28 -23.77
C ARG A 510 5.87 21.27 -22.96
N ARG A 511 7.01 21.65 -23.46
CA ARG A 511 7.86 22.69 -22.89
C ARG A 511 7.07 23.95 -22.56
N GLY A 512 7.24 24.45 -21.34
CA GLY A 512 6.57 25.65 -20.83
C GLY A 512 5.24 25.39 -20.11
N ASP A 513 4.67 24.17 -20.19
CA ASP A 513 3.50 23.81 -19.39
C ASP A 513 3.84 23.81 -17.89
N ARG A 514 2.87 24.25 -17.09
CA ARG A 514 2.89 24.12 -15.62
C ARG A 514 1.81 23.13 -15.21
N LEU A 515 2.21 21.94 -14.81
CA LEU A 515 1.30 20.93 -14.26
C LEU A 515 1.10 21.20 -12.76
N VAL A 516 -0.13 21.40 -12.36
CA VAL A 516 -0.51 21.70 -10.97
C VAL A 516 -1.29 20.52 -10.40
N ILE A 517 -0.81 19.98 -9.28
CA ILE A 517 -1.42 18.91 -8.51
C ILE A 517 -1.88 19.50 -7.18
N GLU A 518 -3.19 19.50 -6.95
CA GLU A 518 -3.83 19.89 -5.69
C GLU A 518 -4.55 18.66 -5.12
N THR A 519 -4.04 18.09 -4.03
CA THR A 519 -4.64 16.93 -3.40
C THR A 519 -5.73 17.33 -2.41
N ALA A 520 -6.64 16.40 -2.11
CA ALA A 520 -7.72 16.63 -1.17
C ALA A 520 -7.21 16.84 0.26
N GLY A 521 -7.94 17.62 1.04
CA GLY A 521 -7.78 17.69 2.49
C GLY A 521 -8.56 16.57 3.19
N GLY A 522 -8.30 16.36 4.49
CA GLY A 522 -9.03 15.41 5.33
C GLY A 522 -10.31 16.00 5.90
N GLY A 523 -11.28 15.13 6.26
CA GLY A 523 -12.49 15.48 7.00
C GLY A 523 -12.20 15.78 8.47
N GLY A 524 -12.99 16.69 9.06
CA GLY A 524 -12.93 17.02 10.49
C GLY A 524 -13.63 15.99 11.37
N PHE A 525 -13.39 16.07 12.68
CA PHE A 525 -14.03 15.22 13.69
C PHE A 525 -14.66 16.09 14.79
N GLY A 526 -15.90 15.80 15.15
CA GLY A 526 -16.66 16.54 16.16
C GLY A 526 -17.14 17.91 15.68
N ASP A 527 -18.03 18.53 16.47
CA ASP A 527 -18.64 19.81 16.14
C ASP A 527 -17.58 20.94 16.04
N PRO A 528 -17.48 21.65 14.91
CA PRO A 528 -16.56 22.79 14.74
C PRO A 528 -16.72 23.89 15.80
N ALA A 529 -17.91 24.06 16.37
CA ALA A 529 -18.16 25.04 17.43
C ALA A 529 -17.41 24.71 18.73
N GLN A 530 -16.96 23.46 18.90
CA GLN A 530 -16.20 22.99 20.06
C GLN A 530 -14.68 23.09 19.86
N ARG A 531 -14.22 23.62 18.70
CA ARG A 531 -12.78 23.79 18.45
C ARG A 531 -12.18 24.77 19.44
N ASP A 532 -11.03 24.41 20.00
CA ASP A 532 -10.24 25.28 20.86
C ASP A 532 -9.99 26.64 20.19
N ARG A 533 -10.20 27.75 20.94
CA ARG A 533 -10.15 29.11 20.38
C ARG A 533 -8.78 29.51 19.86
N ASP A 534 -7.72 29.10 20.53
CA ASP A 534 -6.36 29.45 20.11
C ASP A 534 -6.00 28.69 18.84
N ARG A 535 -6.41 27.42 18.74
CA ARG A 535 -6.27 26.61 17.51
C ARG A 535 -7.09 27.19 16.36
N LEU A 536 -8.33 27.60 16.60
CA LEU A 536 -9.17 28.22 15.58
C LEU A 536 -8.56 29.52 15.05
N SER A 537 -8.11 30.40 15.94
CA SER A 537 -7.45 31.65 15.56
C SER A 537 -6.19 31.39 14.70
N LYS A 538 -5.43 30.35 15.01
CA LYS A 538 -4.27 29.93 14.23
C LYS A 538 -4.70 29.43 12.84
N ASP A 539 -5.70 28.56 12.76
CA ASP A 539 -6.21 28.04 11.49
C ASP A 539 -6.73 29.14 10.56
N GLU A 540 -7.42 30.14 11.12
CA GLU A 540 -7.90 31.31 10.35
C GLU A 540 -6.73 32.16 9.83
N ALA A 541 -5.74 32.44 10.69
CA ALA A 541 -4.56 33.21 10.29
C ALA A 541 -3.72 32.53 9.20
N GLU A 542 -3.65 31.21 9.24
CA GLU A 542 -2.91 30.40 8.28
C GLU A 542 -3.75 30.01 7.06
N GLY A 543 -5.06 30.25 7.06
CA GLY A 543 -5.97 29.92 5.97
C GLY A 543 -6.09 28.41 5.73
N VAL A 544 -6.24 27.63 6.83
CA VAL A 544 -6.15 26.16 6.80
C VAL A 544 -7.46 25.52 6.33
N LEU A 545 -8.62 26.05 6.77
CA LEU A 545 -9.92 25.40 6.62
C LEU A 545 -10.50 25.53 5.21
N ALA A 546 -11.18 24.46 4.76
CA ALA A 546 -11.92 24.46 3.49
C ALA A 546 -13.13 25.40 3.59
N SER A 547 -13.47 26.03 2.46
CA SER A 547 -14.74 26.72 2.31
C SER A 547 -15.89 25.73 2.41
N ALA A 548 -16.97 26.15 3.04
CA ALA A 548 -18.16 25.34 3.25
C ALA A 548 -18.79 24.81 1.95
#